data_a274bf4dd5196fc86900ea6b95ddf2b2
#
_entry.id   a274bf4dd5196fc86900ea6b95ddf2b2
#
_cell.length_a   1.000
_cell.length_b   1.000
_cell.length_c   1.000
_cell.angle_alpha   90.00
_cell.angle_beta   90.00
_cell.angle_gamma   90.00
#
_symmetry.space_group_name_H-M   'P 1'
#
loop_
_entity.id
_entity.type
_entity.pdbx_description
1 polymer ?
#
loop_
_entity_poly.entity_id
_entity_poly.type
_entity_poly.pdbx_seq_one_letter_code
_entity_poly.pdbx_strand_id
1 'polypeptide(L)'
;MYMKFSHRAALLSAAAASAAVLAGCSAAKPAGSSDLIMIGANLEMTGSNASFGTSSLNGIHMAVEDANINGGVLGKKIQVIGVDNRSEVAGAADALAKLMENGVSVIIGPDTSSNVIALAPQAAADKIPIISPSGTNPAVTVDPNTGKTRDYLFRACFTDPYQGRVMADFAADRLKARKAVVLVDNSSDYSKGLAEFFTKEFQDKGGQVPAQEAYMARDVDFKPILTKAAALHPDIIFVPGYYQEVGLIIRQAREMGITVPILGGDGWDSDKLVEIAGADNLGGTYFCNHYSPKDNNPKLQDFVRRYEARYGAAPDSFAVTAYDAASLALQAIRDSGSAKPEDIAKALTKIRDFEGVSGRITIDEQHNTVSSGIIMSFENGQRTFIERIDPE
;
A
#
# COMPACT_ATOMS: atom_id res chain seq x y z
N MET A 1 -40.68 52.52 -50.41
CA MET A 1 -41.20 52.17 -51.76
C MET A 1 -41.66 50.71 -51.59
N TYR A 2 -42.92 50.51 -51.22
CA TYR A 2 -44.07 49.89 -51.91
C TYR A 2 -43.71 48.49 -52.44
N MET A 3 -44.44 47.38 -52.23
CA MET A 3 -45.86 47.07 -52.01
C MET A 3 -45.95 45.58 -51.65
N LYS A 4 -46.68 45.14 -50.63
CA LYS A 4 -48.02 44.62 -50.54
C LYS A 4 -48.53 43.77 -51.74
N PHE A 5 -49.00 42.56 -51.40
CA PHE A 5 -50.32 41.93 -51.64
C PHE A 5 -50.17 40.42 -51.40
N SER A 6 -50.80 39.80 -50.48
CA SER A 6 -52.13 39.30 -50.11
C SER A 6 -52.82 38.41 -51.18
N HIS A 7 -53.23 37.23 -50.79
CA HIS A 7 -54.60 36.65 -50.82
C HIS A 7 -54.54 35.10 -50.61
N ARG A 8 -55.09 34.58 -49.54
CA ARG A 8 -56.45 34.03 -49.33
C ARG A 8 -56.77 32.74 -50.12
N ALA A 9 -56.92 31.71 -49.32
CA ALA A 9 -58.10 30.84 -49.07
C ALA A 9 -58.44 29.77 -50.08
N ALA A 10 -58.59 28.55 -49.60
CA ALA A 10 -59.91 27.89 -49.45
C ALA A 10 -59.74 26.42 -49.03
N LEU A 11 -60.50 26.10 -48.04
CA LEU A 11 -61.03 24.82 -47.53
C LEU A 11 -61.31 23.73 -48.58
N LEU A 12 -61.06 22.47 -48.19
CA LEU A 12 -62.12 21.46 -48.17
C LEU A 12 -61.64 20.14 -47.53
N SER A 13 -62.46 19.66 -46.67
CA SER A 13 -62.47 18.46 -45.83
C SER A 13 -62.39 17.11 -46.55
N ALA A 14 -61.74 16.14 -45.99
CA ALA A 14 -62.14 14.73 -46.07
C ALA A 14 -61.70 13.98 -44.80
N ALA A 15 -62.65 13.57 -44.02
CA ALA A 15 -62.50 12.64 -42.89
C ALA A 15 -62.21 11.22 -43.38
N ALA A 16 -61.17 10.58 -42.88
CA ALA A 16 -61.04 9.15 -42.93
C ALA A 16 -60.52 8.64 -41.57
N ALA A 17 -61.39 7.94 -40.88
CA ALA A 17 -61.09 7.25 -39.65
C ALA A 17 -60.05 6.11 -39.89
N SER A 18 -58.97 6.07 -39.14
CA SER A 18 -58.11 4.90 -39.05
C SER A 18 -57.80 4.66 -37.59
N ALA A 19 -58.18 3.49 -37.11
CA ALA A 19 -57.99 2.98 -35.77
C ALA A 19 -56.51 2.98 -35.34
N ALA A 20 -56.20 3.71 -34.29
CA ALA A 20 -54.90 3.65 -33.63
C ALA A 20 -54.84 2.40 -32.76
N VAL A 21 -54.10 1.42 -33.19
CA VAL A 21 -53.58 0.33 -32.33
C VAL A 21 -52.53 0.94 -31.40
N LEU A 22 -52.89 1.18 -30.15
CA LEU A 22 -51.98 1.49 -29.07
C LEU A 22 -51.20 0.23 -28.73
N ALA A 23 -50.07 -0.01 -29.44
CA ALA A 23 -49.02 -0.87 -28.99
C ALA A 23 -48.30 -0.15 -27.84
N GLY A 24 -48.62 -0.52 -26.61
CA GLY A 24 -47.92 -0.09 -25.43
C GLY A 24 -46.45 -0.57 -25.49
N CYS A 25 -45.56 0.27 -25.96
CA CYS A 25 -44.15 0.12 -25.66
C CYS A 25 -43.96 0.42 -24.17
N SER A 26 -44.09 -0.58 -23.33
CA SER A 26 -43.44 -0.57 -22.04
C SER A 26 -41.95 -0.46 -22.32
N ALA A 27 -41.43 0.75 -22.24
CA ALA A 27 -40.00 0.96 -22.11
C ALA A 27 -39.57 0.26 -20.82
N ALA A 28 -39.12 -0.99 -20.93
CA ALA A 28 -38.34 -1.62 -19.91
C ALA A 28 -37.17 -0.67 -19.67
N LYS A 29 -37.13 -0.02 -18.48
CA LYS A 29 -35.90 0.57 -17.97
C LYS A 29 -34.83 -0.50 -18.14
N PRO A 30 -33.71 -0.24 -18.84
CA PRO A 30 -32.59 -1.16 -18.81
C PRO A 30 -32.23 -1.28 -17.34
N ALA A 31 -32.33 -2.48 -16.80
CA ALA A 31 -31.67 -2.82 -15.53
C ALA A 31 -30.20 -2.51 -15.77
N GLY A 32 -29.73 -1.38 -15.28
CA GLY A 32 -28.34 -0.96 -15.39
C GLY A 32 -27.48 -1.89 -14.55
N SER A 33 -27.06 -3.01 -15.11
CA SER A 33 -25.80 -3.59 -14.71
C SER A 33 -24.75 -2.59 -15.21
N SER A 34 -24.14 -1.81 -14.33
CA SER A 34 -23.03 -0.96 -14.71
C SER A 34 -22.01 -1.85 -15.45
N ASP A 35 -21.61 -1.46 -16.66
CA ASP A 35 -20.57 -2.17 -17.43
C ASP A 35 -19.20 -2.05 -16.78
N LEU A 36 -19.17 -1.56 -15.54
CA LEU A 36 -17.98 -1.27 -14.76
C LEU A 36 -18.01 -2.00 -13.41
N ILE A 37 -16.86 -2.47 -12.99
CA ILE A 37 -16.57 -2.85 -11.59
C ILE A 37 -15.67 -1.75 -11.02
N MET A 38 -16.05 -1.17 -9.89
CA MET A 38 -15.31 -0.09 -9.25
C MET A 38 -14.45 -0.63 -8.13
N ILE A 39 -13.15 -0.29 -8.16
CA ILE A 39 -12.17 -0.57 -7.09
C ILE A 39 -11.81 0.75 -6.44
N GLY A 40 -11.89 0.81 -5.11
CA GLY A 40 -11.44 1.96 -4.34
C GLY A 40 -9.93 1.93 -4.11
N ALA A 41 -9.30 3.10 -4.09
CA ALA A 41 -7.94 3.28 -3.61
C ALA A 41 -7.96 4.36 -2.51
N ASN A 42 -7.72 3.95 -1.26
CA ASN A 42 -7.64 4.81 -0.08
C ASN A 42 -6.16 4.96 0.27
N LEU A 43 -5.52 6.04 -0.13
CA LEU A 43 -4.06 6.13 -0.13
C LEU A 43 -3.57 7.46 0.44
N GLU A 44 -2.34 7.45 0.95
CA GLU A 44 -1.58 8.59 1.44
C GLU A 44 -1.02 9.43 0.28
N MET A 45 -1.89 10.12 -0.52
CA MET A 45 -1.44 10.86 -1.70
C MET A 45 -0.91 12.26 -1.37
N THR A 46 -1.19 12.78 -0.18
CA THR A 46 -0.60 13.99 0.39
C THR A 46 -0.19 13.77 1.85
N GLY A 47 0.49 14.73 2.48
CA GLY A 47 0.98 14.62 3.85
C GLY A 47 2.35 13.94 3.96
N SER A 48 2.66 13.41 5.15
CA SER A 48 4.00 12.89 5.48
C SER A 48 4.40 11.65 4.68
N ASN A 49 3.44 10.87 4.19
CA ASN A 49 3.69 9.62 3.46
C ASN A 49 3.28 9.69 1.98
N ALA A 50 3.24 10.90 1.40
CA ALA A 50 2.75 11.13 0.05
C ALA A 50 3.48 10.33 -1.05
N SER A 51 4.76 10.01 -0.83
CA SER A 51 5.51 9.16 -1.74
C SER A 51 4.89 7.76 -1.86
N PHE A 52 4.48 7.16 -0.75
CA PHE A 52 3.88 5.83 -0.71
C PHE A 52 2.59 5.76 -1.51
N GLY A 53 1.62 6.61 -1.15
CA GLY A 53 0.32 6.59 -1.81
C GLY A 53 0.37 6.94 -3.30
N THR A 54 1.30 7.80 -3.72
CA THR A 54 1.51 8.09 -5.14
C THR A 54 2.03 6.85 -5.88
N SER A 55 3.04 6.18 -5.32
CA SER A 55 3.59 4.95 -5.90
C SER A 55 2.57 3.82 -5.93
N SER A 56 1.82 3.63 -4.83
CA SER A 56 0.75 2.64 -4.74
C SER A 56 -0.34 2.87 -5.78
N LEU A 57 -0.78 4.12 -5.96
CA LEU A 57 -1.78 4.45 -6.99
C LEU A 57 -1.28 4.11 -8.40
N ASN A 58 0.00 4.36 -8.69
CA ASN A 58 0.61 4.00 -9.96
C ASN A 58 0.60 2.48 -10.18
N GLY A 59 0.95 1.69 -9.16
CA GLY A 59 0.89 0.23 -9.20
C GLY A 59 -0.53 -0.29 -9.46
N ILE A 60 -1.52 0.25 -8.74
CA ILE A 60 -2.94 -0.10 -8.91
C ILE A 60 -3.42 0.19 -10.34
N HIS A 61 -3.07 1.36 -10.87
CA HIS A 61 -3.46 1.73 -12.24
C HIS A 61 -2.87 0.78 -13.28
N MET A 62 -1.61 0.36 -13.12
CA MET A 62 -1.00 -0.60 -14.04
C MET A 62 -1.69 -1.98 -13.99
N ALA A 63 -2.02 -2.49 -12.79
CA ALA A 63 -2.72 -3.77 -12.65
C ALA A 63 -4.13 -3.73 -13.27
N VAL A 64 -4.86 -2.64 -13.06
CA VAL A 64 -6.20 -2.45 -13.63
C VAL A 64 -6.14 -2.26 -15.15
N GLU A 65 -5.16 -1.54 -15.66
CA GLU A 65 -4.96 -1.39 -17.10
C GLU A 65 -4.66 -2.74 -17.77
N ASP A 66 -3.77 -3.53 -17.18
CA ASP A 66 -3.47 -4.89 -17.66
C ASP A 66 -4.74 -5.77 -17.71
N ALA A 67 -5.56 -5.72 -16.66
CA ALA A 67 -6.83 -6.44 -16.65
C ALA A 67 -7.77 -5.93 -17.75
N ASN A 68 -7.85 -4.62 -17.93
CA ASN A 68 -8.72 -3.99 -18.92
C ASN A 68 -8.29 -4.27 -20.37
N ILE A 69 -6.99 -4.30 -20.64
CA ILE A 69 -6.45 -4.68 -21.98
C ILE A 69 -6.85 -6.12 -22.29
N ASN A 70 -6.82 -7.01 -21.30
CA ASN A 70 -7.20 -8.42 -21.42
C ASN A 70 -8.73 -8.68 -21.34
N GLY A 71 -9.58 -7.67 -21.59
CA GLY A 71 -11.03 -7.81 -21.64
C GLY A 71 -11.77 -7.53 -20.34
N GLY A 72 -11.07 -7.12 -19.28
CA GLY A 72 -11.65 -6.82 -17.98
C GLY A 72 -11.85 -8.05 -17.10
N VAL A 73 -12.78 -7.98 -16.15
CA VAL A 73 -13.14 -9.07 -15.25
C VAL A 73 -14.64 -9.29 -15.32
N LEU A 74 -15.08 -10.56 -15.42
CA LEU A 74 -16.51 -10.93 -15.63
C LEU A 74 -17.14 -10.23 -16.85
N GLY A 75 -16.35 -9.94 -17.89
CA GLY A 75 -16.80 -9.22 -19.09
C GLY A 75 -17.02 -7.72 -18.87
N LYS A 76 -16.60 -7.17 -17.75
CA LYS A 76 -16.75 -5.76 -17.39
C LYS A 76 -15.38 -5.07 -17.29
N LYS A 77 -15.34 -3.79 -17.63
CA LYS A 77 -14.16 -2.96 -17.40
C LYS A 77 -14.04 -2.61 -15.91
N ILE A 78 -12.81 -2.41 -15.47
CA ILE A 78 -12.48 -2.02 -14.10
C ILE A 78 -12.19 -0.52 -14.08
N GLN A 79 -12.73 0.19 -13.11
CA GLN A 79 -12.44 1.59 -12.83
C GLN A 79 -11.87 1.75 -11.43
N VAL A 80 -10.79 2.51 -11.30
CA VAL A 80 -10.21 2.89 -10.00
C VAL A 80 -10.78 4.24 -9.57
N ILE A 81 -11.18 4.33 -8.31
CA ILE A 81 -11.56 5.58 -7.64
C ILE A 81 -10.54 5.83 -6.54
N GLY A 82 -9.61 6.77 -6.77
CA GLY A 82 -8.60 7.18 -5.77
C GLY A 82 -9.14 8.28 -4.85
N VAL A 83 -8.96 8.11 -3.55
CA VAL A 83 -9.26 9.13 -2.53
C VAL A 83 -8.05 9.30 -1.63
N ASP A 84 -7.61 10.55 -1.49
CA ASP A 84 -6.49 10.93 -0.63
C ASP A 84 -6.90 10.93 0.83
N ASN A 85 -6.19 10.16 1.66
CA ASN A 85 -6.38 10.14 3.10
C ASN A 85 -5.48 11.14 3.86
N ARG A 86 -4.64 11.89 3.15
CA ARG A 86 -3.75 12.93 3.67
C ARG A 86 -2.72 12.44 4.71
N SER A 87 -2.41 11.15 4.71
CA SER A 87 -1.56 10.48 5.72
C SER A 87 -2.12 10.62 7.15
N GLU A 88 -3.43 10.69 7.29
CA GLU A 88 -4.12 10.91 8.57
C GLU A 88 -5.20 9.84 8.80
N VAL A 89 -5.31 9.36 10.05
CA VAL A 89 -6.32 8.36 10.45
C VAL A 89 -7.75 8.85 10.16
N ALA A 90 -8.06 10.10 10.51
CA ALA A 90 -9.36 10.69 10.20
C ALA A 90 -9.59 10.80 8.69
N GLY A 91 -8.54 11.14 7.93
CA GLY A 91 -8.58 11.18 6.47
C GLY A 91 -8.86 9.81 5.86
N ALA A 92 -8.30 8.73 6.41
CA ALA A 92 -8.58 7.38 5.96
C ALA A 92 -10.04 6.97 6.17
N ALA A 93 -10.64 7.36 7.31
CA ALA A 93 -12.07 7.14 7.56
C ALA A 93 -12.97 7.94 6.59
N ASP A 94 -12.65 9.22 6.34
CA ASP A 94 -13.35 10.05 5.37
C ASP A 94 -13.25 9.47 3.95
N ALA A 95 -12.06 8.96 3.59
CA ALA A 95 -11.83 8.33 2.29
C ALA A 95 -12.64 7.04 2.14
N LEU A 96 -12.70 6.20 3.19
CA LEU A 96 -13.54 5.00 3.19
C LEU A 96 -15.02 5.35 2.93
N ALA A 97 -15.57 6.33 3.66
CA ALA A 97 -16.95 6.75 3.50
C ALA A 97 -17.24 7.19 2.06
N LYS A 98 -16.38 8.01 1.45
CA LYS A 98 -16.51 8.44 0.05
C LYS A 98 -16.46 7.27 -0.94
N LEU A 99 -15.58 6.31 -0.71
CA LEU A 99 -15.49 5.12 -1.56
C LEU A 99 -16.75 4.26 -1.47
N MET A 100 -17.31 4.11 -0.26
CA MET A 100 -18.58 3.40 -0.05
C MET A 100 -19.75 4.09 -0.77
N GLU A 101 -19.84 5.44 -0.72
CA GLU A 101 -20.84 6.21 -1.47
C GLU A 101 -20.74 5.99 -2.99
N ASN A 102 -19.55 5.74 -3.51
CA ASN A 102 -19.31 5.42 -4.91
C ASN A 102 -19.54 3.94 -5.27
N GLY A 103 -19.91 3.09 -4.31
CA GLY A 103 -20.27 1.69 -4.54
C GLY A 103 -19.11 0.82 -4.99
N VAL A 104 -17.91 1.03 -4.44
CA VAL A 104 -16.74 0.20 -4.75
C VAL A 104 -16.91 -1.22 -4.23
N SER A 105 -16.34 -2.19 -4.93
CA SER A 105 -16.45 -3.63 -4.60
C SER A 105 -15.36 -4.11 -3.63
N VAL A 106 -14.21 -3.45 -3.63
CA VAL A 106 -13.02 -3.73 -2.82
C VAL A 106 -12.19 -2.47 -2.73
N ILE A 107 -11.42 -2.32 -1.66
CA ILE A 107 -10.55 -1.17 -1.44
C ILE A 107 -9.11 -1.65 -1.34
N ILE A 108 -8.21 -0.98 -2.04
CA ILE A 108 -6.76 -1.14 -1.93
C ILE A 108 -6.21 0.03 -1.09
N GLY A 109 -5.35 -0.30 -0.12
CA GLY A 109 -4.87 0.69 0.85
C GLY A 109 -5.75 0.76 2.12
N PRO A 110 -5.39 1.58 3.11
CA PRO A 110 -4.19 2.44 3.18
C PRO A 110 -2.85 1.70 3.16
N ASP A 111 -1.77 2.47 2.94
CA ASP A 111 -0.41 1.94 2.99
C ASP A 111 0.09 1.80 4.43
N THR A 112 -0.23 2.76 5.30
CA THR A 112 0.30 2.78 6.68
C THR A 112 -0.56 1.97 7.65
N SER A 113 0.09 1.21 8.55
CA SER A 113 -0.58 0.31 9.50
C SER A 113 -1.62 1.01 10.35
N SER A 114 -1.32 2.18 10.93
CA SER A 114 -2.25 2.91 11.80
C SER A 114 -3.54 3.31 11.06
N ASN A 115 -3.42 3.73 9.79
CA ASN A 115 -4.60 4.07 8.98
C ASN A 115 -5.45 2.83 8.70
N VAL A 116 -4.84 1.68 8.36
CA VAL A 116 -5.60 0.44 8.12
C VAL A 116 -6.29 -0.06 9.39
N ILE A 117 -5.57 -0.10 10.52
CA ILE A 117 -6.10 -0.57 11.81
C ILE A 117 -7.34 0.24 12.21
N ALA A 118 -7.30 1.55 12.00
CA ALA A 118 -8.42 2.43 12.32
C ALA A 118 -9.68 2.15 11.49
N LEU A 119 -9.54 1.60 10.28
CA LEU A 119 -10.68 1.26 9.43
C LEU A 119 -11.37 -0.06 9.80
N ALA A 120 -10.75 -0.89 10.66
CA ALA A 120 -11.24 -2.23 10.94
C ALA A 120 -12.71 -2.31 11.41
N PRO A 121 -13.20 -1.44 12.33
CA PRO A 121 -14.59 -1.49 12.74
C PRO A 121 -15.57 -1.16 11.60
N GLN A 122 -15.23 -0.17 10.77
CA GLN A 122 -16.08 0.25 9.67
C GLN A 122 -16.06 -0.76 8.52
N ALA A 123 -14.88 -1.31 8.18
CA ALA A 123 -14.77 -2.38 7.18
C ALA A 123 -15.63 -3.59 7.52
N ALA A 124 -15.69 -3.97 8.81
CA ALA A 124 -16.54 -5.05 9.28
C ALA A 124 -18.04 -4.69 9.24
N ALA A 125 -18.40 -3.46 9.61
CA ALA A 125 -19.79 -2.99 9.58
C ALA A 125 -20.36 -2.92 8.15
N ASP A 126 -19.56 -2.42 7.21
CA ASP A 126 -19.92 -2.27 5.80
C ASP A 126 -19.65 -3.54 4.98
N LYS A 127 -18.99 -4.53 5.58
CA LYS A 127 -18.59 -5.79 4.95
C LYS A 127 -17.78 -5.59 3.67
N ILE A 128 -16.91 -4.57 3.66
CA ILE A 128 -16.07 -4.21 2.53
C ILE A 128 -14.65 -4.77 2.71
N PRO A 129 -14.15 -5.60 1.79
CA PRO A 129 -12.77 -6.07 1.86
C PRO A 129 -11.79 -4.92 1.57
N ILE A 130 -10.80 -4.80 2.43
CA ILE A 130 -9.68 -3.87 2.32
C ILE A 130 -8.40 -4.69 2.21
N ILE A 131 -7.59 -4.44 1.20
CA ILE A 131 -6.29 -5.07 0.99
C ILE A 131 -5.22 -3.99 1.16
N SER A 132 -4.51 -4.02 2.29
CA SER A 132 -3.37 -3.10 2.48
C SER A 132 -2.16 -3.58 1.67
N PRO A 133 -1.56 -2.72 0.84
CA PRO A 133 -0.33 -3.07 0.12
C PRO A 133 0.86 -3.27 1.05
N SER A 134 0.96 -2.48 2.12
CA SER A 134 2.18 -2.33 2.92
C SER A 134 1.97 -2.18 4.43
N GLY A 135 0.75 -2.35 4.93
CA GLY A 135 0.47 -2.31 6.37
C GLY A 135 0.97 -3.58 7.07
N THR A 136 2.19 -3.58 7.59
CA THR A 136 2.91 -4.74 8.09
C THR A 136 2.59 -5.13 9.54
N ASN A 137 2.03 -4.22 10.35
CA ASN A 137 1.69 -4.50 11.74
C ASN A 137 0.68 -5.64 11.87
N PRO A 138 0.88 -6.64 12.78
CA PRO A 138 -0.06 -7.75 12.96
C PRO A 138 -1.50 -7.31 13.23
N ALA A 139 -1.71 -6.19 13.93
CA ALA A 139 -3.03 -5.65 14.25
C ALA A 139 -3.85 -5.21 13.02
N VAL A 140 -3.25 -5.15 11.84
CA VAL A 140 -3.94 -4.92 10.57
C VAL A 140 -4.97 -6.03 10.30
N THR A 141 -4.56 -7.28 10.42
CA THR A 141 -5.40 -8.44 10.09
C THR A 141 -5.89 -9.21 11.30
N VAL A 142 -5.25 -9.05 12.46
CA VAL A 142 -5.64 -9.73 13.71
C VAL A 142 -5.99 -8.70 14.77
N ASP A 143 -7.12 -8.86 15.42
CA ASP A 143 -7.51 -8.00 16.54
C ASP A 143 -6.65 -8.32 17.77
N PRO A 144 -5.84 -7.38 18.26
CA PRO A 144 -4.93 -7.63 19.37
C PRO A 144 -5.62 -7.94 20.71
N ASN A 145 -6.90 -7.54 20.88
CA ASN A 145 -7.65 -7.77 22.10
C ASN A 145 -8.26 -9.18 22.16
N THR A 146 -8.62 -9.72 21.01
CA THR A 146 -9.33 -11.01 20.93
C THR A 146 -8.52 -12.12 20.30
N GLY A 147 -7.42 -11.80 19.61
CA GLY A 147 -6.63 -12.74 18.82
C GLY A 147 -7.34 -13.25 17.56
N LYS A 148 -8.50 -12.71 17.20
CA LYS A 148 -9.28 -13.16 16.04
C LYS A 148 -8.84 -12.47 14.78
N THR A 149 -8.78 -13.22 13.68
CA THR A 149 -8.60 -12.66 12.33
C THR A 149 -9.77 -11.75 11.99
N ARG A 150 -9.49 -10.60 11.37
CA ARG A 150 -10.48 -9.63 10.91
C ARG A 150 -11.01 -10.06 9.54
N ASP A 151 -12.33 -10.34 9.44
CA ASP A 151 -12.95 -10.96 8.25
C ASP A 151 -12.75 -10.17 6.94
N TYR A 152 -12.58 -8.83 7.03
CA TYR A 152 -12.56 -7.95 5.87
C TYR A 152 -11.23 -7.21 5.69
N LEU A 153 -10.20 -7.51 6.49
CA LEU A 153 -8.88 -6.93 6.32
C LEU A 153 -7.88 -7.98 5.85
N PHE A 154 -7.15 -7.62 4.80
CA PHE A 154 -6.13 -8.43 4.13
C PHE A 154 -4.87 -7.59 3.91
N ARG A 155 -3.75 -8.24 3.62
CA ARG A 155 -2.52 -7.56 3.20
C ARG A 155 -1.84 -8.26 2.03
N ALA A 156 -1.07 -7.50 1.26
CA ALA A 156 -0.24 -8.01 0.17
C ALA A 156 1.28 -7.92 0.49
N CYS A 157 1.63 -7.77 1.78
CA CYS A 157 2.99 -7.61 2.26
C CYS A 157 3.31 -8.60 3.38
N PHE A 158 4.58 -8.77 3.72
CA PHE A 158 4.99 -9.51 4.92
C PHE A 158 4.57 -8.78 6.21
N THR A 159 4.96 -9.31 7.37
CA THR A 159 4.56 -8.79 8.69
C THR A 159 5.75 -8.25 9.49
N ASP A 160 5.49 -7.37 10.48
CA ASP A 160 6.51 -6.84 11.39
C ASP A 160 7.26 -7.92 12.18
N PRO A 161 6.64 -9.02 12.67
CA PRO A 161 7.38 -10.13 13.26
C PRO A 161 8.45 -10.69 12.34
N TYR A 162 8.11 -10.86 11.05
CA TYR A 162 9.04 -11.37 10.07
C TYR A 162 10.18 -10.39 9.78
N GLN A 163 9.87 -9.12 9.43
CA GLN A 163 10.92 -8.14 9.13
C GLN A 163 11.76 -7.78 10.36
N GLY A 164 11.18 -7.77 11.56
CA GLY A 164 11.91 -7.57 12.80
C GLY A 164 12.95 -8.66 13.04
N ARG A 165 12.57 -9.94 12.81
CA ARG A 165 13.49 -11.07 12.85
C ARG A 165 14.58 -10.93 11.79
N VAL A 166 14.22 -10.68 10.52
CA VAL A 166 15.18 -10.50 9.42
C VAL A 166 16.24 -9.44 9.75
N MET A 167 15.82 -8.30 10.29
CA MET A 167 16.74 -7.23 10.63
C MET A 167 17.56 -7.52 11.90
N ALA A 168 17.01 -8.25 12.86
CA ALA A 168 17.75 -8.71 14.05
C ALA A 168 18.82 -9.76 13.67
N ASP A 169 18.48 -10.69 12.78
CA ASP A 169 19.42 -11.68 12.22
C ASP A 169 20.57 -10.97 11.49
N PHE A 170 20.24 -10.04 10.62
CA PHE A 170 21.23 -9.27 9.90
C PHE A 170 22.15 -8.49 10.84
N ALA A 171 21.59 -7.81 11.85
CA ALA A 171 22.35 -7.08 12.85
C ALA A 171 23.30 -7.99 13.65
N ALA A 172 22.77 -9.09 14.20
CA ALA A 172 23.54 -9.98 15.08
C ALA A 172 24.53 -10.87 14.31
N ASP A 173 24.12 -11.41 13.16
CA ASP A 173 24.86 -12.46 12.45
C ASP A 173 25.74 -11.92 11.32
N ARG A 174 25.33 -10.86 10.63
CA ARG A 174 26.10 -10.25 9.53
C ARG A 174 26.97 -9.10 10.02
N LEU A 175 26.38 -8.15 10.77
CA LEU A 175 27.11 -6.99 11.29
C LEU A 175 27.84 -7.29 12.61
N LYS A 176 27.59 -8.46 13.23
CA LYS A 176 28.16 -8.86 14.52
C LYS A 176 27.84 -7.90 15.67
N ALA A 177 26.77 -7.14 15.53
CA ALA A 177 26.30 -6.22 16.56
C ALA A 177 25.87 -6.95 17.82
N ARG A 178 26.16 -6.36 18.98
CA ARG A 178 25.75 -6.88 20.31
C ARG A 178 25.01 -5.85 21.13
N LYS A 179 25.06 -4.58 20.72
CA LYS A 179 24.33 -3.49 21.37
C LYS A 179 23.62 -2.63 20.34
N ALA A 180 22.31 -2.50 20.47
CA ALA A 180 21.48 -1.66 19.64
C ALA A 180 20.77 -0.58 20.47
N VAL A 181 20.65 0.63 19.92
CA VAL A 181 19.68 1.63 20.39
C VAL A 181 18.57 1.74 19.36
N VAL A 182 17.31 1.79 19.82
CA VAL A 182 16.13 1.88 18.97
C VAL A 182 15.54 3.29 19.05
N LEU A 183 15.22 3.89 17.90
CA LEU A 183 14.53 5.18 17.84
C LEU A 183 13.11 4.95 17.31
N VAL A 184 12.09 5.22 18.11
CA VAL A 184 10.69 4.83 17.86
C VAL A 184 9.81 6.04 17.62
N ASP A 185 9.05 6.03 16.53
CA ASP A 185 7.93 6.96 16.35
C ASP A 185 6.74 6.51 17.20
N ASN A 186 6.49 7.20 18.31
CA ASN A 186 5.39 6.89 19.23
C ASN A 186 4.00 7.14 18.63
N SER A 187 3.89 7.87 17.54
CA SER A 187 2.63 8.12 16.83
C SER A 187 2.25 7.02 15.83
N SER A 188 3.17 6.08 15.54
CA SER A 188 3.02 5.05 14.52
C SER A 188 2.90 3.65 15.14
N ASP A 189 1.80 2.93 14.84
CA ASP A 189 1.65 1.53 15.26
C ASP A 189 2.65 0.61 14.53
N TYR A 190 3.02 0.94 13.28
CA TYR A 190 4.10 0.29 12.56
C TYR A 190 5.43 0.41 13.33
N SER A 191 5.83 1.63 13.65
CA SER A 191 7.12 1.88 14.32
C SER A 191 7.21 1.17 15.67
N LYS A 192 6.15 1.27 16.48
CA LYS A 192 6.08 0.60 17.80
C LYS A 192 6.16 -0.93 17.67
N GLY A 193 5.36 -1.50 16.76
CA GLY A 193 5.34 -2.94 16.55
C GLY A 193 6.68 -3.48 16.05
N LEU A 194 7.22 -2.87 15.01
CA LEU A 194 8.52 -3.31 14.46
C LEU A 194 9.67 -3.14 15.46
N ALA A 195 9.65 -2.07 16.28
CA ALA A 195 10.62 -1.89 17.36
C ALA A 195 10.55 -3.02 18.40
N GLU A 196 9.35 -3.43 18.77
CA GLU A 196 9.12 -4.52 19.72
C GLU A 196 9.65 -5.86 19.18
N PHE A 197 9.29 -6.23 17.96
CA PHE A 197 9.74 -7.48 17.33
C PHE A 197 11.25 -7.50 17.11
N PHE A 198 11.84 -6.44 16.57
CA PHE A 198 13.27 -6.35 16.43
C PHE A 198 13.99 -6.49 17.80
N THR A 199 13.53 -5.78 18.80
CA THR A 199 14.13 -5.79 20.13
C THR A 199 14.11 -7.19 20.73
N LYS A 200 12.96 -7.87 20.67
CA LYS A 200 12.81 -9.23 21.16
C LYS A 200 13.76 -10.19 20.44
N GLU A 201 13.74 -10.22 19.13
CA GLU A 201 14.56 -11.13 18.33
C GLU A 201 16.06 -10.86 18.50
N PHE A 202 16.47 -9.58 18.57
CA PHE A 202 17.87 -9.22 18.82
C PHE A 202 18.34 -9.64 20.22
N GLN A 203 17.47 -9.52 21.24
CA GLN A 203 17.76 -9.98 22.60
C GLN A 203 17.81 -11.52 22.68
N ASP A 204 16.91 -12.23 22.00
CA ASP A 204 16.92 -13.70 21.92
C ASP A 204 18.23 -14.25 21.31
N LYS A 205 18.90 -13.43 20.47
CA LYS A 205 20.25 -13.71 19.93
C LYS A 205 21.40 -13.24 20.83
N GLY A 206 21.11 -12.83 22.06
CA GLY A 206 22.11 -12.37 23.04
C GLY A 206 22.54 -10.91 22.85
N GLY A 207 21.83 -10.15 22.04
CA GLY A 207 22.01 -8.70 21.90
C GLY A 207 21.44 -7.93 23.09
N GLN A 208 21.87 -6.70 23.25
CA GLN A 208 21.40 -5.76 24.28
C GLN A 208 20.75 -4.54 23.63
N VAL A 209 19.59 -4.14 24.16
CA VAL A 209 18.91 -2.88 23.78
C VAL A 209 18.79 -2.03 25.03
N PRO A 210 19.83 -1.25 25.39
CA PRO A 210 19.87 -0.47 26.63
C PRO A 210 18.91 0.70 26.66
N ALA A 211 18.46 1.19 25.47
CA ALA A 211 17.51 2.27 25.37
C ALA A 211 16.63 2.16 24.11
N GLN A 212 15.40 2.63 24.28
CA GLN A 212 14.52 3.03 23.20
C GLN A 212 14.21 4.51 23.40
N GLU A 213 14.61 5.36 22.44
CA GLU A 213 14.31 6.79 22.45
C GLU A 213 13.15 7.07 21.54
N ALA A 214 12.24 7.94 21.96
CA ALA A 214 11.01 8.22 21.25
C ALA A 214 11.08 9.58 20.53
N TYR A 215 10.41 9.61 19.36
CA TYR A 215 10.06 10.82 18.64
C TYR A 215 8.60 10.75 18.17
N MET A 216 8.12 11.82 17.57
CA MET A 216 6.77 11.88 16.99
C MET A 216 6.86 12.17 15.49
N ALA A 217 5.89 11.72 14.74
CA ALA A 217 5.77 12.11 13.33
C ALA A 217 5.80 13.64 13.19
N ARG A 218 6.51 14.11 12.15
CA ARG A 218 6.75 15.53 11.85
C ARG A 218 7.76 16.23 12.77
N ASP A 219 8.42 15.50 13.68
CA ASP A 219 9.60 16.06 14.36
C ASP A 219 10.70 16.35 13.33
N VAL A 220 11.49 17.41 13.58
CA VAL A 220 12.56 17.86 12.67
C VAL A 220 13.92 17.95 13.33
N ASP A 221 13.99 17.91 14.65
CA ASP A 221 15.23 17.94 15.41
C ASP A 221 15.39 16.66 16.24
N PHE A 222 16.32 15.82 15.79
CA PHE A 222 16.63 14.53 16.40
C PHE A 222 17.96 14.54 17.17
N LYS A 223 18.70 15.65 17.19
CA LYS A 223 19.99 15.75 17.88
C LYS A 223 19.92 15.39 19.37
N PRO A 224 18.86 15.75 20.13
CA PRO A 224 18.76 15.35 21.54
C PRO A 224 18.72 13.83 21.74
N ILE A 225 17.89 13.09 20.96
CA ILE A 225 17.78 11.63 21.07
C ILE A 225 19.03 10.94 20.51
N LEU A 226 19.64 11.48 19.45
CA LEU A 226 20.88 10.99 18.87
C LEU A 226 22.07 11.16 19.85
N THR A 227 22.10 12.27 20.61
CA THR A 227 23.11 12.48 21.67
C THR A 227 22.99 11.41 22.75
N LYS A 228 21.78 11.10 23.21
CA LYS A 228 21.54 10.04 24.19
C LYS A 228 21.93 8.66 23.63
N ALA A 229 21.54 8.38 22.39
CA ALA A 229 21.89 7.14 21.71
C ALA A 229 23.41 6.97 21.61
N ALA A 230 24.14 7.99 21.15
CA ALA A 230 25.59 7.96 21.01
C ALA A 230 26.32 7.75 22.35
N ALA A 231 25.81 8.34 23.44
CA ALA A 231 26.40 8.18 24.78
C ALA A 231 26.38 6.73 25.30
N LEU A 232 25.52 5.89 24.75
CA LEU A 232 25.45 4.45 25.07
C LEU A 232 26.45 3.60 24.29
N HIS A 233 27.17 4.19 23.33
CA HIS A 233 28.13 3.49 22.46
C HIS A 233 27.51 2.23 21.82
N PRO A 234 26.41 2.34 21.04
CA PRO A 234 25.80 1.20 20.37
C PRO A 234 26.66 0.73 19.20
N ASP A 235 26.53 -0.55 18.84
CA ASP A 235 27.10 -1.09 17.60
C ASP A 235 26.25 -0.71 16.38
N ILE A 236 24.93 -0.55 16.59
CA ILE A 236 23.97 -0.13 15.58
C ILE A 236 22.89 0.76 16.18
N ILE A 237 22.21 1.54 15.33
CA ILE A 237 20.94 2.21 15.66
C ILE A 237 19.87 1.61 14.78
N PHE A 238 18.74 1.18 15.38
CA PHE A 238 17.57 0.69 14.65
C PHE A 238 16.47 1.75 14.65
N VAL A 239 15.98 2.13 13.46
CA VAL A 239 14.99 3.18 13.25
C VAL A 239 13.82 2.64 12.44
N PRO A 240 12.85 1.96 13.08
CA PRO A 240 11.62 1.52 12.43
C PRO A 240 10.69 2.72 12.22
N GLY A 241 10.86 3.44 11.12
CA GLY A 241 10.13 4.66 10.85
C GLY A 241 9.92 4.89 9.36
N TYR A 242 9.28 5.99 9.02
CA TYR A 242 9.01 6.37 7.64
C TYR A 242 10.07 7.33 7.11
N TYR A 243 10.20 7.38 5.81
CA TYR A 243 11.30 8.03 5.09
C TYR A 243 11.57 9.50 5.47
N GLN A 244 10.54 10.26 5.88
CA GLN A 244 10.71 11.69 6.21
C GLN A 244 11.59 11.88 7.45
N GLU A 245 11.18 11.31 8.57
CA GLU A 245 11.89 11.41 9.84
C GLU A 245 13.19 10.63 9.78
N VAL A 246 13.19 9.45 9.16
CA VAL A 246 14.37 8.60 8.98
C VAL A 246 15.46 9.32 8.20
N GLY A 247 15.12 9.98 7.10
CA GLY A 247 16.07 10.76 6.32
C GLY A 247 16.72 11.89 7.14
N LEU A 248 15.93 12.57 7.97
CA LEU A 248 16.44 13.60 8.89
C LEU A 248 17.32 13.00 9.99
N ILE A 249 16.91 11.87 10.58
CA ILE A 249 17.69 11.14 11.60
C ILE A 249 19.05 10.74 11.03
N ILE A 250 19.08 10.12 9.86
CA ILE A 250 20.32 9.69 9.20
C ILE A 250 21.23 10.90 8.96
N ARG A 251 20.70 11.97 8.35
CA ARG A 251 21.48 13.19 8.09
C ARG A 251 22.07 13.78 9.37
N GLN A 252 21.24 13.99 10.39
CA GLN A 252 21.68 14.59 11.64
C GLN A 252 22.65 13.67 12.40
N ALA A 253 22.48 12.36 12.35
CA ALA A 253 23.43 11.40 12.92
C ALA A 253 24.81 11.56 12.28
N ARG A 254 24.90 11.62 10.95
CA ARG A 254 26.17 11.80 10.23
C ARG A 254 26.79 13.18 10.48
N GLU A 255 26.00 14.25 10.52
CA GLU A 255 26.45 15.60 10.91
C GLU A 255 27.04 15.65 12.32
N MET A 256 26.55 14.81 13.24
CA MET A 256 27.07 14.67 14.60
C MET A 256 28.27 13.71 14.71
N GLY A 257 28.74 13.14 13.59
CA GLY A 257 29.88 12.20 13.59
C GLY A 257 29.49 10.78 14.06
N ILE A 258 28.21 10.44 14.14
CA ILE A 258 27.75 9.09 14.45
C ILE A 258 27.91 8.24 13.18
N THR A 259 28.86 7.30 13.18
CA THR A 259 29.23 6.48 12.03
C THR A 259 28.75 5.03 12.11
N VAL A 260 28.18 4.61 13.23
CA VAL A 260 27.64 3.25 13.37
C VAL A 260 26.58 2.96 12.30
N PRO A 261 26.40 1.71 11.88
CA PRO A 261 25.32 1.33 10.97
C PRO A 261 23.96 1.74 11.51
N ILE A 262 23.09 2.23 10.61
CA ILE A 262 21.71 2.57 10.92
C ILE A 262 20.81 1.62 10.12
N LEU A 263 19.92 0.93 10.81
CA LEU A 263 19.07 -0.11 10.24
C LEU A 263 17.58 0.29 10.36
N GLY A 264 16.76 -0.20 9.44
CA GLY A 264 15.31 0.03 9.51
C GLY A 264 14.49 -1.00 8.74
N GLY A 265 13.24 -0.66 8.48
CA GLY A 265 12.28 -1.50 7.78
C GLY A 265 11.84 -0.91 6.45
N ASP A 266 10.81 -1.52 5.88
CA ASP A 266 10.26 -1.23 4.56
C ASP A 266 9.75 0.22 4.39
N GLY A 267 9.41 0.91 5.47
CA GLY A 267 9.06 2.32 5.48
C GLY A 267 10.17 3.29 5.02
N TRP A 268 11.36 2.78 4.71
CA TRP A 268 12.48 3.57 4.16
C TRP A 268 12.46 3.64 2.64
N ASP A 269 11.69 2.78 1.97
CA ASP A 269 11.76 2.64 0.51
C ASP A 269 11.06 3.79 -0.22
N SER A 270 11.76 4.92 -0.30
CA SER A 270 11.35 6.10 -1.04
C SER A 270 12.57 6.86 -1.56
N ASP A 271 12.50 7.38 -2.78
CA ASP A 271 13.53 8.28 -3.32
C ASP A 271 13.64 9.57 -2.49
N LYS A 272 12.54 9.95 -1.81
CA LYS A 272 12.54 11.10 -0.89
C LYS A 272 13.46 10.91 0.32
N LEU A 273 13.69 9.68 0.76
CA LEU A 273 14.68 9.40 1.81
C LEU A 273 16.08 9.86 1.36
N VAL A 274 16.47 9.52 0.12
CA VAL A 274 17.76 9.93 -0.44
C VAL A 274 17.88 11.45 -0.56
N GLU A 275 16.79 12.13 -1.00
CA GLU A 275 16.76 13.59 -1.08
C GLU A 275 16.90 14.26 0.29
N ILE A 276 16.25 13.72 1.33
CA ILE A 276 16.24 14.27 2.68
C ILE A 276 17.56 13.97 3.40
N ALA A 277 18.00 12.74 3.35
CA ALA A 277 19.26 12.33 4.03
C ALA A 277 20.51 12.93 3.37
N GLY A 278 20.49 13.04 2.04
CA GLY A 278 21.66 13.30 1.21
C GLY A 278 22.42 12.00 0.92
N ALA A 279 22.77 11.77 -0.35
CA ALA A 279 23.39 10.52 -0.81
C ALA A 279 24.66 10.15 -0.01
N ASP A 280 25.48 11.13 0.34
CA ASP A 280 26.74 10.93 1.07
C ASP A 280 26.56 10.44 2.52
N ASN A 281 25.36 10.64 3.10
CA ASN A 281 25.04 10.26 4.47
C ASN A 281 24.48 8.82 4.58
N LEU A 282 24.18 8.17 3.46
CA LEU A 282 23.53 6.87 3.43
C LEU A 282 24.50 5.68 3.55
N GLY A 283 25.81 5.92 3.59
CA GLY A 283 26.80 4.87 3.84
C GLY A 283 26.55 4.13 5.16
N GLY A 284 26.56 2.79 5.13
CA GLY A 284 26.30 1.96 6.31
C GLY A 284 24.86 1.98 6.79
N THR A 285 23.90 2.23 5.90
CA THR A 285 22.47 2.11 6.19
C THR A 285 21.88 0.87 5.51
N TYR A 286 20.97 0.18 6.21
CA TYR A 286 20.38 -1.07 5.74
C TYR A 286 18.90 -1.13 6.12
N PHE A 287 18.05 -1.70 5.25
CA PHE A 287 16.63 -1.85 5.53
C PHE A 287 16.05 -3.11 4.90
N CYS A 288 14.99 -3.63 5.50
CA CYS A 288 14.21 -4.72 4.91
C CYS A 288 13.26 -4.16 3.86
N ASN A 289 13.12 -4.86 2.74
CA ASN A 289 12.25 -4.47 1.63
C ASN A 289 11.48 -5.67 1.08
N HIS A 290 10.43 -5.41 0.29
CA HIS A 290 9.56 -6.44 -0.30
C HIS A 290 10.08 -6.99 -1.63
N TYR A 291 10.95 -6.26 -2.32
CA TYR A 291 11.47 -6.67 -3.61
C TYR A 291 12.86 -6.08 -3.87
N SER A 292 13.54 -6.63 -4.87
CA SER A 292 14.75 -6.04 -5.45
C SER A 292 14.57 -5.90 -6.96
N PRO A 293 14.95 -4.76 -7.55
CA PRO A 293 14.95 -4.60 -9.01
C PRO A 293 15.92 -5.55 -9.71
N LYS A 294 16.82 -6.21 -8.96
CA LYS A 294 17.74 -7.25 -9.48
C LYS A 294 17.17 -8.67 -9.44
N ASP A 295 15.95 -8.88 -8.94
CA ASP A 295 15.30 -10.18 -8.94
C ASP A 295 15.02 -10.60 -10.40
N ASN A 296 15.35 -11.84 -10.73
CA ASN A 296 15.23 -12.38 -12.10
C ASN A 296 13.79 -12.83 -12.46
N ASN A 297 12.79 -12.57 -11.64
CA ASN A 297 11.41 -12.88 -11.96
C ASN A 297 10.97 -12.13 -13.24
N PRO A 298 10.61 -12.82 -14.32
CA PRO A 298 10.28 -12.17 -15.59
C PRO A 298 9.08 -11.22 -15.51
N LYS A 299 8.09 -11.52 -14.62
CA LYS A 299 6.93 -10.65 -14.40
C LYS A 299 7.35 -9.35 -13.72
N LEU A 300 8.24 -9.44 -12.72
CA LEU A 300 8.78 -8.26 -12.06
C LEU A 300 9.59 -7.40 -13.03
N GLN A 301 10.46 -8.01 -13.82
CA GLN A 301 11.29 -7.29 -14.79
C GLN A 301 10.44 -6.60 -15.87
N ASP A 302 9.36 -7.22 -16.32
CA ASP A 302 8.41 -6.58 -17.23
C ASP A 302 7.67 -5.42 -16.56
N PHE A 303 7.22 -5.60 -15.31
CA PHE A 303 6.59 -4.54 -14.53
C PHE A 303 7.53 -3.34 -14.33
N VAL A 304 8.78 -3.59 -13.88
CA VAL A 304 9.79 -2.53 -13.66
C VAL A 304 10.02 -1.74 -14.95
N ARG A 305 10.28 -2.43 -16.07
CA ARG A 305 10.51 -1.79 -17.37
C ARG A 305 9.33 -0.93 -17.81
N ARG A 306 8.10 -1.41 -17.66
CA ARG A 306 6.88 -0.66 -18.02
C ARG A 306 6.63 0.52 -17.08
N TYR A 307 6.89 0.33 -15.79
CA TYR A 307 6.78 1.38 -14.79
C TYR A 307 7.78 2.52 -15.08
N GLU A 308 9.04 2.20 -15.29
CA GLU A 308 10.08 3.18 -15.65
C GLU A 308 9.74 3.93 -16.94
N ALA A 309 9.29 3.24 -17.97
CA ALA A 309 8.88 3.85 -19.24
C ALA A 309 7.71 4.83 -19.06
N ARG A 310 6.82 4.59 -18.09
CA ARG A 310 5.62 5.40 -17.87
C ARG A 310 5.84 6.56 -16.90
N TYR A 311 6.58 6.32 -15.82
CA TYR A 311 6.72 7.27 -14.71
C TYR A 311 8.12 7.90 -14.59
N GLY A 312 9.08 7.46 -15.40
CA GLY A 312 10.42 8.05 -15.48
C GLY A 312 11.37 7.69 -14.34
N ALA A 313 10.97 6.78 -13.46
CA ALA A 313 11.78 6.29 -12.33
C ALA A 313 11.47 4.80 -12.07
N ALA A 314 12.42 4.09 -11.46
CA ALA A 314 12.19 2.72 -11.01
C ALA A 314 11.08 2.68 -9.93
N PRO A 315 10.24 1.63 -9.90
CA PRO A 315 9.26 1.48 -8.84
C PRO A 315 9.94 1.31 -7.48
N ASP A 316 9.30 1.80 -6.43
CA ASP A 316 9.56 1.39 -5.06
C ASP A 316 8.70 0.17 -4.69
N SER A 317 8.87 -0.35 -3.47
CA SER A 317 8.10 -1.51 -3.01
C SER A 317 6.59 -1.24 -2.92
N PHE A 318 6.18 0.00 -2.66
CA PHE A 318 4.78 0.38 -2.56
C PHE A 318 4.06 0.22 -3.90
N ALA A 319 4.70 0.60 -5.00
CA ALA A 319 4.16 0.36 -6.34
C ALA A 319 4.02 -1.15 -6.65
N VAL A 320 5.03 -1.95 -6.26
CA VAL A 320 5.05 -3.40 -6.49
C VAL A 320 3.98 -4.11 -5.69
N THR A 321 3.89 -3.86 -4.38
CA THR A 321 2.90 -4.51 -3.50
C THR A 321 1.48 -4.04 -3.78
N ALA A 322 1.28 -2.79 -4.20
CA ALA A 322 -0.03 -2.27 -4.60
C ALA A 322 -0.51 -2.84 -5.94
N TYR A 323 0.40 -3.09 -6.89
CA TYR A 323 0.08 -3.84 -8.10
C TYR A 323 -0.41 -5.24 -7.75
N ASP A 324 0.29 -5.94 -6.84
CA ASP A 324 -0.11 -7.27 -6.39
C ASP A 324 -1.42 -7.24 -5.59
N ALA A 325 -1.64 -6.27 -4.71
CA ALA A 325 -2.89 -6.09 -3.98
C ALA A 325 -4.09 -5.93 -4.92
N ALA A 326 -3.94 -5.08 -5.96
CA ALA A 326 -4.96 -4.92 -6.98
C ALA A 326 -5.17 -6.20 -7.79
N SER A 327 -4.09 -6.91 -8.12
CA SER A 327 -4.16 -8.19 -8.85
C SER A 327 -4.85 -9.28 -8.05
N LEU A 328 -4.62 -9.35 -6.73
CA LEU A 328 -5.34 -10.25 -5.80
C LEU A 328 -6.85 -9.93 -5.75
N ALA A 329 -7.20 -8.64 -5.68
CA ALA A 329 -8.60 -8.22 -5.74
C ALA A 329 -9.28 -8.66 -7.04
N LEU A 330 -8.63 -8.42 -8.18
CA LEU A 330 -9.13 -8.83 -9.50
C LEU A 330 -9.24 -10.35 -9.62
N GLN A 331 -8.30 -11.11 -9.07
CA GLN A 331 -8.36 -12.56 -9.03
C GLN A 331 -9.53 -13.05 -8.17
N ALA A 332 -9.74 -12.47 -6.98
CA ALA A 332 -10.86 -12.82 -6.11
C ALA A 332 -12.22 -12.54 -6.77
N ILE A 333 -12.35 -11.46 -7.53
CA ILE A 333 -13.56 -11.17 -8.33
C ILE A 333 -13.79 -12.25 -9.40
N ARG A 334 -12.73 -12.70 -10.10
CA ARG A 334 -12.81 -13.78 -11.09
C ARG A 334 -13.26 -15.09 -10.44
N ASP A 335 -12.60 -15.47 -9.35
CA ASP A 335 -12.81 -16.76 -8.67
C ASP A 335 -14.19 -16.85 -8.01
N SER A 336 -14.70 -15.72 -7.49
CA SER A 336 -16.06 -15.66 -6.92
C SER A 336 -17.17 -15.60 -7.98
N GLY A 337 -16.83 -15.22 -9.22
CA GLY A 337 -17.82 -14.92 -10.25
C GLY A 337 -18.72 -13.72 -9.91
N SER A 338 -18.33 -12.88 -8.96
CA SER A 338 -19.14 -11.84 -8.36
C SER A 338 -18.30 -10.59 -8.06
N ALA A 339 -18.92 -9.41 -8.20
CA ALA A 339 -18.36 -8.15 -7.74
C ALA A 339 -18.93 -7.69 -6.37
N LYS A 340 -19.65 -8.57 -5.66
CA LYS A 340 -20.15 -8.26 -4.32
C LYS A 340 -19.00 -8.34 -3.30
N PRO A 341 -18.88 -7.34 -2.40
CA PRO A 341 -17.80 -7.30 -1.43
C PRO A 341 -17.64 -8.57 -0.58
N GLU A 342 -18.75 -9.13 -0.07
CA GLU A 342 -18.71 -10.33 0.77
C GLU A 342 -18.23 -11.58 0.01
N ASP A 343 -18.53 -11.70 -1.29
CA ASP A 343 -18.07 -12.81 -2.12
C ASP A 343 -16.58 -12.67 -2.42
N ILE A 344 -16.11 -11.43 -2.65
CA ILE A 344 -14.69 -11.11 -2.85
C ILE A 344 -13.89 -11.44 -1.57
N ALA A 345 -14.36 -11.00 -0.39
CA ALA A 345 -13.71 -11.32 0.88
C ALA A 345 -13.53 -12.83 1.07
N LYS A 346 -14.59 -13.62 0.81
CA LYS A 346 -14.51 -15.08 0.88
C LYS A 346 -13.57 -15.71 -0.15
N ALA A 347 -13.46 -15.12 -1.34
CA ALA A 347 -12.56 -15.61 -2.37
C ALA A 347 -11.10 -15.30 -2.02
N LEU A 348 -10.82 -14.12 -1.45
CA LEU A 348 -9.48 -13.73 -0.98
C LEU A 348 -8.90 -14.77 0.00
N THR A 349 -9.69 -15.28 0.95
CA THR A 349 -9.21 -16.29 1.92
C THR A 349 -8.76 -17.61 1.27
N LYS A 350 -9.14 -17.85 0.01
CA LYS A 350 -8.84 -19.10 -0.72
C LYS A 350 -7.67 -18.97 -1.67
N ILE A 351 -7.11 -17.78 -1.85
CA ILE A 351 -5.99 -17.57 -2.77
C ILE A 351 -4.76 -18.33 -2.28
N ARG A 352 -4.23 -19.20 -3.15
CA ARG A 352 -3.01 -19.97 -2.93
C ARG A 352 -2.16 -19.89 -4.20
N ASP A 353 -0.85 -19.82 -4.02
CA ASP A 353 0.13 -19.87 -5.11
C ASP A 353 -0.12 -18.85 -6.25
N PHE A 354 -0.70 -17.69 -5.93
CA PHE A 354 -0.90 -16.63 -6.91
C PHE A 354 0.46 -16.08 -7.35
N GLU A 355 0.68 -16.03 -8.65
CA GLU A 355 1.93 -15.51 -9.21
C GLU A 355 1.85 -13.99 -9.38
N GLY A 356 2.21 -13.24 -8.32
CA GLY A 356 2.38 -11.80 -8.33
C GLY A 356 3.67 -11.34 -9.00
N VAL A 357 3.87 -10.02 -9.07
CA VAL A 357 5.13 -9.42 -9.52
C VAL A 357 6.18 -9.45 -8.41
N SER A 358 5.79 -9.36 -7.14
CA SER A 358 6.68 -9.53 -5.99
C SER A 358 7.10 -10.99 -5.75
N GLY A 359 6.46 -11.95 -6.41
CA GLY A 359 6.68 -13.37 -6.24
C GLY A 359 5.38 -14.15 -6.07
N ARG A 360 5.51 -15.36 -5.51
CA ARG A 360 4.36 -16.23 -5.26
C ARG A 360 3.66 -15.84 -3.97
N ILE A 361 2.34 -15.64 -4.02
CA ILE A 361 1.53 -15.15 -2.93
C ILE A 361 0.49 -16.20 -2.52
N THR A 362 0.46 -16.50 -1.23
CA THR A 362 -0.59 -17.29 -0.59
C THR A 362 -1.15 -16.48 0.57
N ILE A 363 -2.47 -16.37 0.66
CA ILE A 363 -3.14 -15.75 1.80
C ILE A 363 -3.31 -16.81 2.88
N ASP A 364 -2.74 -16.59 4.08
CA ASP A 364 -2.84 -17.49 5.21
C ASP A 364 -4.17 -17.34 5.98
N GLU A 365 -4.32 -18.10 7.07
CA GLU A 365 -5.53 -18.08 7.92
C GLU A 365 -5.70 -16.75 8.68
N GLN A 366 -4.66 -15.95 8.80
CA GLN A 366 -4.67 -14.63 9.41
C GLN A 366 -4.75 -13.51 8.37
N HIS A 367 -5.04 -13.85 7.11
CA HIS A 367 -5.13 -12.93 5.98
C HIS A 367 -3.81 -12.20 5.64
N ASN A 368 -2.69 -12.80 6.02
CA ASN A 368 -1.36 -12.31 5.66
C ASN A 368 -0.85 -12.98 4.39
N THR A 369 0.13 -12.37 3.77
CA THR A 369 0.93 -13.01 2.72
C THR A 369 2.26 -13.51 3.28
N VAL A 370 2.69 -14.66 2.80
CA VAL A 370 4.03 -15.20 3.08
C VAL A 370 4.92 -14.84 1.91
N SER A 371 5.94 -14.04 2.14
CA SER A 371 6.88 -13.57 1.12
C SER A 371 8.28 -13.39 1.69
N SER A 372 9.30 -13.43 0.82
CA SER A 372 10.69 -13.21 1.20
C SER A 372 10.93 -11.75 1.58
N GLY A 373 11.84 -11.52 2.55
CA GLY A 373 12.41 -10.21 2.83
C GLY A 373 13.69 -10.00 2.04
N ILE A 374 13.92 -8.78 1.60
CA ILE A 374 15.13 -8.37 0.89
C ILE A 374 15.86 -7.36 1.74
N ILE A 375 17.12 -7.62 2.05
CA ILE A 375 17.97 -6.60 2.69
C ILE A 375 18.55 -5.72 1.61
N MET A 376 18.30 -4.44 1.74
CA MET A 376 18.77 -3.38 0.87
C MET A 376 19.71 -2.43 1.61
N SER A 377 20.54 -1.76 0.85
CA SER A 377 21.40 -0.66 1.29
C SER A 377 21.36 0.45 0.24
N PHE A 378 22.15 1.51 0.45
CA PHE A 378 22.35 2.56 -0.53
C PHE A 378 23.83 2.70 -0.88
N GLU A 379 24.12 2.75 -2.18
CA GLU A 379 25.43 3.08 -2.73
C GLU A 379 25.28 4.28 -3.67
N ASN A 380 25.98 5.37 -3.36
CA ASN A 380 25.89 6.63 -4.12
C ASN A 380 24.44 7.12 -4.29
N GLY A 381 23.61 6.95 -3.24
CA GLY A 381 22.20 7.31 -3.25
C GLY A 381 21.28 6.36 -4.03
N GLN A 382 21.80 5.25 -4.56
CA GLN A 382 21.01 4.25 -5.26
C GLN A 382 20.76 3.02 -4.38
N ARG A 383 19.54 2.48 -4.40
CA ARG A 383 19.19 1.24 -3.71
C ARG A 383 20.03 0.08 -4.24
N THR A 384 20.67 -0.64 -3.35
CA THR A 384 21.55 -1.77 -3.67
C THR A 384 21.09 -3.02 -2.93
N PHE A 385 20.97 -4.10 -3.66
CA PHE A 385 20.63 -5.43 -3.12
C PHE A 385 21.82 -5.98 -2.29
N ILE A 386 21.54 -6.46 -1.09
CA ILE A 386 22.50 -7.14 -0.22
C ILE A 386 22.23 -8.63 -0.17
N GLU A 387 21.05 -9.04 0.31
CA GLU A 387 20.69 -10.46 0.36
C GLU A 387 19.17 -10.66 0.41
N ARG A 388 18.73 -11.88 0.06
CA ARG A 388 17.35 -12.34 0.17
C ARG A 388 17.24 -13.31 1.34
N ILE A 389 16.20 -13.14 2.13
CA ILE A 389 15.84 -14.02 3.24
C ILE A 389 14.48 -14.62 2.90
N ASP A 390 14.43 -15.94 2.76
CA ASP A 390 13.18 -16.64 2.51
C ASP A 390 12.44 -16.90 3.85
N PRO A 391 11.11 -16.90 3.87
CA PRO A 391 10.35 -17.28 5.04
C PRO A 391 10.59 -18.77 5.36
N GLU A 392 10.62 -19.08 6.66
CA GLU A 392 10.72 -20.46 7.15
C GLU A 392 9.40 -21.22 6.99
#